data_1faf5c08d91e357f8b324474e5744acb
#
_entry.id   1faf5c08d91e357f8b324474e5744acb
#
_cell.length_a   1.000
_cell.length_b   1.000
_cell.length_c   1.000
_cell.angle_alpha   90.00
_cell.angle_beta   90.00
_cell.angle_gamma   90.00
#
_symmetry.space_group_name_H-M   'P 1'
#
loop_
_entity.id
_entity.type
_entity.pdbx_description
1 polymer ?
#
loop_
_entity_poly.entity_id
_entity_poly.type
_entity_poly.pdbx_seq_one_letter_code
_entity_poly.pdbx_strand_id
1 'polypeptide(L)'
;MSSTPAVHFSHVGIFVRDIARMERFYTKFLGFLVSDSGDLGTIRMSFLSRSSETHHQIVLAEGRPPEAAFSVIQQISLRVDDLAALRYFHANAAAHGATDVQALTHGNAISVYFRDPEGNRVEVFIDTPWYVRQPLRQPVDLSLPDEEFWRRAEAYARSLPGFCPVADWRQQIQRRLTQKEEL
;
A
#
# COMPACT_ATOMS: atom_id res chain seq x y z
N MET A 1 -23.77 25.62 11.54
CA MET A 1 -22.82 25.50 10.39
C MET A 1 -23.02 24.12 9.79
N SER A 2 -23.14 24.00 8.45
CA SER A 2 -23.31 22.68 7.84
C SER A 2 -21.99 21.92 7.95
N SER A 3 -21.99 20.71 8.53
CA SER A 3 -20.81 19.84 8.55
C SER A 3 -20.42 19.48 7.11
N THR A 4 -19.12 19.41 6.83
CA THR A 4 -18.63 18.92 5.54
C THR A 4 -19.13 17.49 5.32
N PRO A 5 -19.73 17.16 4.15
CA PRO A 5 -20.17 15.80 3.87
C PRO A 5 -19.00 14.79 3.97
N ALA A 6 -19.30 13.56 4.41
CA ALA A 6 -18.32 12.51 4.46
C ALA A 6 -17.81 12.13 3.07
N VAL A 7 -16.50 11.93 2.95
CA VAL A 7 -15.86 11.43 1.74
C VAL A 7 -15.07 10.15 2.08
N HIS A 8 -15.02 9.22 1.12
CA HIS A 8 -14.32 7.94 1.28
C HIS A 8 -13.33 7.76 0.13
N PHE A 9 -12.15 7.24 0.43
CA PHE A 9 -11.20 6.85 -0.61
C PHE A 9 -11.78 5.67 -1.40
N SER A 10 -11.73 5.75 -2.74
CA SER A 10 -12.25 4.71 -3.63
C SER A 10 -11.14 4.08 -4.48
N HIS A 11 -10.47 4.86 -5.32
CA HIS A 11 -9.50 4.36 -6.28
C HIS A 11 -8.40 5.39 -6.57
N VAL A 12 -7.33 4.92 -7.21
CA VAL A 12 -6.25 5.76 -7.75
C VAL A 12 -6.05 5.46 -9.24
N GLY A 13 -5.87 6.51 -10.03
CA GLY A 13 -5.44 6.40 -11.43
C GLY A 13 -3.96 6.73 -11.57
N ILE A 14 -3.24 5.95 -12.37
CA ILE A 14 -1.84 6.19 -12.70
C ILE A 14 -1.62 6.14 -14.21
N PHE A 15 -0.79 7.04 -14.72
CA PHE A 15 -0.35 6.97 -16.10
C PHE A 15 0.77 5.95 -16.28
N VAL A 16 0.67 5.14 -17.33
CA VAL A 16 1.62 4.08 -17.69
C VAL A 16 2.08 4.23 -19.14
N ARG A 17 3.23 3.64 -19.47
CA ARG A 17 3.77 3.60 -20.85
C ARG A 17 3.34 2.36 -21.59
N ASP A 18 3.37 1.21 -20.92
CA ASP A 18 3.00 -0.11 -21.45
C ASP A 18 1.90 -0.70 -20.58
N ILE A 19 0.66 -0.46 -20.98
CA ILE A 19 -0.52 -0.91 -20.23
C ILE A 19 -0.59 -2.43 -20.13
N ALA A 20 -0.19 -3.17 -21.16
CA ALA A 20 -0.23 -4.64 -21.16
C ALA A 20 0.81 -5.23 -20.18
N ARG A 21 2.00 -4.63 -20.08
CA ARG A 21 3.01 -5.01 -19.09
C ARG A 21 2.54 -4.74 -17.67
N MET A 22 1.94 -3.60 -17.45
CA MET A 22 1.42 -3.21 -16.13
C MET A 22 0.20 -4.05 -15.71
N GLU A 23 -0.75 -4.31 -16.61
CA GLU A 23 -1.83 -5.27 -16.37
C GLU A 23 -1.30 -6.64 -15.93
N ARG A 24 -0.30 -7.18 -16.65
CA ARG A 24 0.30 -8.48 -16.28
C ARG A 24 0.89 -8.45 -14.88
N PHE A 25 1.58 -7.37 -14.50
CA PHE A 25 2.16 -7.23 -13.17
C PHE A 25 1.06 -7.19 -12.09
N TYR A 26 0.08 -6.31 -12.23
CA TYR A 26 -0.98 -6.17 -11.25
C TYR A 26 -1.88 -7.40 -11.16
N THR A 27 -2.16 -8.08 -12.28
CA THR A 27 -3.01 -9.28 -12.27
C THR A 27 -2.27 -10.53 -11.81
N LYS A 28 -1.05 -10.79 -12.31
CA LYS A 28 -0.34 -12.06 -12.04
C LYS A 28 0.43 -12.04 -10.72
N PHE A 29 0.94 -10.89 -10.30
CA PHE A 29 1.69 -10.79 -9.04
C PHE A 29 0.82 -10.28 -7.90
N LEU A 30 0.08 -9.19 -8.10
CA LEU A 30 -0.74 -8.59 -7.05
C LEU A 30 -2.17 -9.14 -7.00
N GLY A 31 -2.55 -10.02 -7.94
CA GLY A 31 -3.82 -10.74 -7.94
C GLY A 31 -5.05 -9.87 -8.23
N PHE A 32 -4.88 -8.74 -8.91
CA PHE A 32 -6.03 -7.96 -9.38
C PHE A 32 -6.73 -8.65 -10.55
N LEU A 33 -8.00 -8.38 -10.71
CA LEU A 33 -8.79 -8.71 -11.89
C LEU A 33 -8.96 -7.45 -12.75
N VAL A 34 -8.85 -7.57 -14.06
CA VAL A 34 -9.33 -6.53 -14.98
C VAL A 34 -10.85 -6.58 -14.97
N SER A 35 -11.48 -5.60 -14.36
CA SER A 35 -12.94 -5.49 -14.30
C SER A 35 -13.50 -4.92 -15.60
N ASP A 36 -12.75 -4.04 -16.25
CA ASP A 36 -13.10 -3.45 -17.55
C ASP A 36 -11.85 -2.87 -18.23
N SER A 37 -11.93 -2.68 -19.55
CA SER A 37 -10.88 -2.00 -20.33
C SER A 37 -11.47 -1.40 -21.60
N GLY A 38 -10.85 -0.33 -22.11
CA GLY A 38 -11.30 0.32 -23.34
C GLY A 38 -10.54 1.59 -23.62
N ASP A 39 -10.98 2.28 -24.66
CA ASP A 39 -10.38 3.53 -25.12
C ASP A 39 -11.30 4.72 -24.78
N LEU A 40 -10.72 5.71 -24.13
CA LEU A 40 -11.35 7.00 -23.91
C LEU A 40 -10.69 8.02 -24.86
N GLY A 41 -11.26 8.18 -26.05
CA GLY A 41 -10.63 8.93 -27.12
C GLY A 41 -9.34 8.27 -27.58
N THR A 42 -8.19 8.88 -27.32
CA THR A 42 -6.86 8.35 -27.68
C THR A 42 -6.15 7.66 -26.53
N ILE A 43 -6.76 7.61 -25.36
CA ILE A 43 -6.16 7.05 -24.14
C ILE A 43 -6.75 5.68 -23.88
N ARG A 44 -5.91 4.64 -23.95
CA ARG A 44 -6.27 3.29 -23.53
C ARG A 44 -6.27 3.21 -22.01
N MET A 45 -7.30 2.57 -21.45
CA MET A 45 -7.50 2.44 -20.00
C MET A 45 -7.78 0.99 -19.61
N SER A 46 -7.33 0.61 -18.42
CA SER A 46 -7.64 -0.66 -17.79
C SER A 46 -8.04 -0.42 -16.34
N PHE A 47 -9.13 -1.04 -15.92
CA PHE A 47 -9.72 -0.92 -14.60
C PHE A 47 -9.48 -2.20 -13.81
N LEU A 48 -8.86 -2.10 -12.64
CA LEU A 48 -8.38 -3.24 -11.88
C LEU A 48 -9.01 -3.28 -10.49
N SER A 49 -9.55 -4.45 -10.10
CA SER A 49 -10.14 -4.66 -8.78
C SER A 49 -9.72 -5.99 -8.15
N ARG A 50 -9.71 -6.00 -6.81
CA ARG A 50 -9.64 -7.20 -5.96
C ARG A 50 -10.90 -7.37 -5.10
N SER A 51 -11.93 -6.60 -5.36
CA SER A 51 -13.16 -6.59 -4.57
C SER A 51 -14.37 -6.74 -5.49
N SER A 52 -15.32 -7.58 -5.12
CA SER A 52 -16.62 -7.65 -5.79
C SER A 52 -17.49 -6.42 -5.53
N GLU A 53 -17.21 -5.67 -4.48
CA GLU A 53 -17.96 -4.49 -4.06
C GLU A 53 -17.50 -3.20 -4.76
N THR A 54 -16.34 -3.25 -5.43
CA THR A 54 -15.72 -2.07 -6.03
C THR A 54 -15.38 -2.36 -7.49
N HIS A 55 -15.96 -1.60 -8.41
CA HIS A 55 -15.70 -1.78 -9.85
C HIS A 55 -14.19 -1.72 -10.15
N HIS A 56 -13.46 -0.76 -9.56
CA HIS A 56 -12.02 -0.66 -9.69
C HIS A 56 -11.40 0.02 -8.45
N GLN A 57 -10.20 -0.38 -8.13
CA GLN A 57 -9.35 0.19 -7.08
C GLN A 57 -8.12 0.88 -7.67
N ILE A 58 -7.67 0.41 -8.84
CA ILE A 58 -6.57 1.00 -9.62
C ILE A 58 -7.04 1.18 -11.06
N VAL A 59 -6.74 2.33 -11.65
CA VAL A 59 -6.90 2.60 -13.07
C VAL A 59 -5.53 2.78 -13.69
N LEU A 60 -5.23 2.01 -14.71
CA LEU A 60 -4.07 2.22 -15.57
C LEU A 60 -4.52 3.01 -16.80
N ALA A 61 -3.90 4.15 -17.05
CA ALA A 61 -4.16 4.96 -18.24
C ALA A 61 -2.87 5.08 -19.06
N GLU A 62 -2.92 4.72 -20.33
CA GLU A 62 -1.77 4.87 -21.23
C GLU A 62 -1.49 6.35 -21.49
N GLY A 63 -0.22 6.72 -21.65
CA GLY A 63 0.16 8.11 -21.94
C GLY A 63 1.15 8.75 -20.97
N ARG A 64 1.82 7.94 -20.11
CA ARG A 64 2.94 8.45 -19.30
C ARG A 64 4.06 8.96 -20.22
N PRO A 65 4.46 10.24 -20.11
CA PRO A 65 5.53 10.78 -20.94
C PRO A 65 6.86 10.01 -20.74
N PRO A 66 7.63 9.75 -21.83
CA PRO A 66 8.93 9.07 -21.74
C PRO A 66 9.91 9.78 -20.80
N GLU A 67 9.89 11.10 -20.78
CA GLU A 67 10.77 11.97 -19.97
C GLU A 67 10.32 12.09 -18.51
N ALA A 68 9.17 11.54 -18.13
CA ALA A 68 8.71 11.57 -16.74
C ALA A 68 9.69 10.81 -15.83
N ALA A 69 10.57 11.56 -15.15
CA ALA A 69 11.65 11.01 -14.35
C ALA A 69 11.19 10.35 -13.03
N PHE A 70 10.04 10.76 -12.51
CA PHE A 70 9.46 10.19 -11.29
C PHE A 70 7.93 10.18 -11.34
N SER A 71 7.31 9.36 -10.48
CA SER A 71 5.87 9.37 -10.28
C SER A 71 5.50 10.43 -9.23
N VAL A 72 4.46 11.23 -9.52
CA VAL A 72 3.88 12.17 -8.54
C VAL A 72 3.12 11.44 -7.43
N ILE A 73 2.73 10.18 -7.66
CA ILE A 73 2.22 9.30 -6.61
C ILE A 73 3.42 8.72 -5.87
N GLN A 74 3.53 9.04 -4.57
CA GLN A 74 4.67 8.63 -3.77
C GLN A 74 4.70 7.10 -3.59
N GLN A 75 3.53 6.49 -3.32
CA GLN A 75 3.35 5.04 -3.23
C GLN A 75 1.89 4.64 -3.39
N ILE A 76 1.68 3.38 -3.79
CA ILE A 76 0.40 2.68 -3.72
C ILE A 76 0.55 1.61 -2.65
N SER A 77 -0.25 1.68 -1.58
CA SER A 77 -0.15 0.79 -0.44
C SER A 77 -1.30 -0.20 -0.42
N LEU A 78 -0.97 -1.49 -0.32
CA LEU A 78 -1.88 -2.62 -0.35
C LEU A 78 -1.75 -3.41 0.95
N ARG A 79 -2.84 -3.58 1.68
CA ARG A 79 -2.84 -4.36 2.92
C ARG A 79 -3.00 -5.84 2.61
N VAL A 80 -2.28 -6.68 3.36
CA VAL A 80 -2.43 -8.13 3.38
C VAL A 80 -2.73 -8.60 4.80
N ASP A 81 -3.18 -9.85 4.94
CA ASP A 81 -3.77 -10.33 6.19
C ASP A 81 -2.71 -10.76 7.22
N ASP A 82 -1.56 -11.30 6.76
CA ASP A 82 -0.59 -11.92 7.65
C ASP A 82 0.86 -11.82 7.14
N LEU A 83 1.79 -12.26 8.00
CA LEU A 83 3.23 -12.28 7.73
C LEU A 83 3.61 -13.26 6.60
N ALA A 84 2.86 -14.35 6.44
CA ALA A 84 3.13 -15.33 5.38
C ALA A 84 2.84 -14.72 4.00
N ALA A 85 1.73 -14.00 3.86
CA ALA A 85 1.42 -13.23 2.65
C ALA A 85 2.50 -12.17 2.37
N LEU A 86 2.98 -11.46 3.40
CA LEU A 86 4.04 -10.46 3.24
C LEU A 86 5.35 -11.09 2.73
N ARG A 87 5.74 -12.24 3.30
CA ARG A 87 6.91 -13.03 2.84
C ARG A 87 6.75 -13.51 1.40
N TYR A 88 5.55 -13.93 1.02
CA TYR A 88 5.27 -14.32 -0.36
C TYR A 88 5.60 -13.18 -1.33
N PHE A 89 5.13 -11.96 -1.06
CA PHE A 89 5.41 -10.79 -1.91
C PHE A 89 6.90 -10.43 -1.90
N HIS A 90 7.57 -10.51 -0.75
CA HIS A 90 9.01 -10.28 -0.67
C HIS A 90 9.81 -11.27 -1.52
N ALA A 91 9.51 -12.56 -1.41
CA ALA A 91 10.25 -13.62 -2.11
C ALA A 91 10.01 -13.65 -3.62
N ASN A 92 8.82 -13.26 -4.09
CA ASN A 92 8.41 -13.41 -5.48
C ASN A 92 8.49 -12.12 -6.31
N ALA A 93 8.71 -10.96 -5.68
CA ALA A 93 8.68 -9.66 -6.34
C ALA A 93 9.61 -9.59 -7.57
N ALA A 94 10.86 -10.00 -7.42
CA ALA A 94 11.85 -9.95 -8.50
C ALA A 94 11.49 -10.86 -9.69
N ALA A 95 10.95 -12.04 -9.43
CA ALA A 95 10.51 -12.98 -10.49
C ALA A 95 9.36 -12.42 -11.35
N HIS A 96 8.59 -11.48 -10.79
CA HIS A 96 7.52 -10.78 -11.50
C HIS A 96 7.95 -9.43 -12.11
N GLY A 97 9.25 -9.10 -12.08
CA GLY A 97 9.78 -7.87 -12.69
C GLY A 97 9.74 -6.64 -11.78
N ALA A 98 9.48 -6.82 -10.49
CA ALA A 98 9.66 -5.77 -9.51
C ALA A 98 11.15 -5.55 -9.21
N THR A 99 11.50 -4.32 -8.85
CA THR A 99 12.86 -3.92 -8.46
C THR A 99 12.85 -3.21 -7.11
N ASP A 100 14.02 -2.93 -6.53
CA ASP A 100 14.17 -2.18 -5.27
C ASP A 100 13.34 -2.77 -4.12
N VAL A 101 13.43 -4.10 -3.92
CA VAL A 101 12.65 -4.83 -2.91
C VAL A 101 13.27 -4.61 -1.53
N GLN A 102 12.48 -4.10 -0.58
CA GLN A 102 12.92 -3.76 0.77
C GLN A 102 11.88 -4.19 1.81
N ALA A 103 12.32 -4.88 2.85
CA ALA A 103 11.49 -5.22 4.00
C ALA A 103 11.75 -4.22 5.14
N LEU A 104 10.72 -3.55 5.64
CA LEU A 104 10.81 -2.45 6.59
C LEU A 104 9.73 -2.55 7.66
N THR A 105 9.99 -1.94 8.81
CA THR A 105 8.94 -1.60 9.78
C THR A 105 8.79 -0.08 9.92
N HIS A 106 7.56 0.33 10.10
CA HIS A 106 7.16 1.66 10.54
C HIS A 106 6.74 1.66 12.01
N GLY A 107 7.00 0.56 12.72
CA GLY A 107 6.52 0.33 14.07
C GLY A 107 5.04 -0.05 14.10
N ASN A 108 4.16 0.75 13.53
CA ASN A 108 2.72 0.47 13.40
C ASN A 108 2.34 -0.38 12.17
N ALA A 109 3.29 -0.71 11.32
CA ALA A 109 3.16 -1.62 10.19
C ALA A 109 4.47 -2.33 9.89
N ILE A 110 4.37 -3.52 9.29
CA ILE A 110 5.48 -4.22 8.65
C ILE A 110 5.20 -4.21 7.16
N SER A 111 6.17 -3.79 6.36
CA SER A 111 5.99 -3.51 4.94
C SER A 111 7.05 -4.15 4.08
N VAL A 112 6.66 -4.56 2.88
CA VAL A 112 7.55 -4.86 1.76
C VAL A 112 7.31 -3.79 0.69
N TYR A 113 8.35 -3.01 0.43
CA TYR A 113 8.38 -2.04 -0.66
C TYR A 113 9.05 -2.65 -1.88
N PHE A 114 8.57 -2.28 -3.05
CA PHE A 114 9.22 -2.56 -4.33
C PHE A 114 8.77 -1.52 -5.36
N ARG A 115 9.45 -1.52 -6.51
CA ARG A 115 8.99 -0.77 -7.68
C ARG A 115 8.36 -1.72 -8.67
N ASP A 116 7.23 -1.28 -9.22
CA ASP A 116 6.60 -1.98 -10.34
C ASP A 116 7.46 -1.86 -11.62
N PRO A 117 7.09 -2.54 -12.71
CA PRO A 117 7.90 -2.51 -13.95
C PRO A 117 8.13 -1.13 -14.55
N GLU A 118 7.35 -0.12 -14.18
CA GLU A 118 7.54 1.26 -14.64
C GLU A 118 8.10 2.20 -13.54
N GLY A 119 8.54 1.63 -12.41
CA GLY A 119 9.21 2.35 -11.34
C GLY A 119 8.28 3.04 -10.34
N ASN A 120 6.96 2.82 -10.41
CA ASN A 120 6.06 3.30 -9.37
C ASN A 120 6.31 2.51 -8.08
N ARG A 121 6.31 3.22 -6.93
CA ARG A 121 6.50 2.55 -5.64
C ARG A 121 5.22 1.87 -5.21
N VAL A 122 5.32 0.59 -4.89
CA VAL A 122 4.26 -0.21 -4.29
C VAL A 122 4.71 -0.64 -2.90
N GLU A 123 3.80 -0.59 -1.97
CA GLU A 123 3.93 -1.13 -0.62
C GLU A 123 2.91 -2.24 -0.44
N VAL A 124 3.35 -3.39 0.06
CA VAL A 124 2.47 -4.41 0.61
C VAL A 124 2.74 -4.48 2.11
N PHE A 125 1.71 -4.39 2.95
CA PHE A 125 1.92 -4.26 4.40
C PHE A 125 0.86 -5.00 5.23
N ILE A 126 1.25 -5.29 6.49
CA ILE A 126 0.37 -5.71 7.57
C ILE A 126 0.39 -4.69 8.69
N ASP A 127 -0.74 -4.46 9.32
CA ASP A 127 -0.81 -3.66 10.54
C ASP A 127 -0.20 -4.42 11.72
N THR A 128 0.39 -3.67 12.67
CA THR A 128 0.77 -4.22 13.97
C THR A 128 -0.31 -3.91 15.01
N PRO A 129 -0.37 -4.65 16.14
CA PRO A 129 -1.37 -4.39 17.17
C PRO A 129 -1.04 -3.18 18.07
N TRP A 130 -0.04 -2.38 17.71
CA TRP A 130 0.39 -1.19 18.44
C TRP A 130 0.59 0.01 17.52
N TYR A 131 0.74 1.15 18.13
CA TYR A 131 1.09 2.42 17.50
C TYR A 131 2.44 2.92 18.03
N VAL A 132 3.21 3.57 17.17
CA VAL A 132 4.38 4.40 17.51
C VAL A 132 4.35 5.69 16.71
N ARG A 133 5.00 6.73 17.21
CA ARG A 133 5.04 8.03 16.53
C ARG A 133 5.72 7.92 15.16
N GLN A 134 5.11 8.56 14.16
CA GLN A 134 5.63 8.65 12.81
C GLN A 134 6.32 10.02 12.55
N PRO A 135 7.24 10.12 11.59
CA PRO A 135 7.69 9.06 10.67
C PRO A 135 8.74 8.13 11.30
N LEU A 136 8.67 6.86 10.94
CA LEU A 136 9.65 5.83 11.34
C LEU A 136 9.91 4.87 10.16
N ARG A 137 11.17 4.49 9.96
CA ARG A 137 11.57 3.52 8.95
C ARG A 137 12.81 2.77 9.41
N GLN A 138 12.67 1.43 9.57
CA GLN A 138 13.78 0.56 9.98
C GLN A 138 13.71 -0.76 9.20
N PRO A 139 14.85 -1.29 8.66
CA PRO A 139 14.89 -2.61 8.05
C PRO A 139 14.46 -3.71 9.02
N VAL A 140 13.80 -4.76 8.47
CA VAL A 140 13.44 -5.98 9.22
C VAL A 140 13.89 -7.22 8.46
N ASP A 141 14.15 -8.29 9.20
CA ASP A 141 14.51 -9.59 8.65
C ASP A 141 13.29 -10.52 8.62
N LEU A 142 12.69 -10.67 7.43
CA LEU A 142 11.54 -11.54 7.21
C LEU A 142 11.89 -13.05 7.23
N SER A 143 13.17 -13.44 7.28
CA SER A 143 13.59 -14.83 7.33
C SER A 143 13.45 -15.46 8.73
N LEU A 144 13.31 -14.64 9.76
CA LEU A 144 13.15 -15.09 11.14
C LEU A 144 11.87 -15.94 11.32
N PRO A 145 11.87 -16.96 12.22
CA PRO A 145 10.65 -17.62 12.64
C PRO A 145 9.61 -16.61 13.18
N ASP A 146 8.32 -16.90 13.01
CA ASP A 146 7.24 -15.97 13.35
C ASP A 146 7.31 -15.45 14.79
N GLU A 147 7.47 -16.34 15.75
CA GLU A 147 7.58 -15.98 17.17
C GLU A 147 8.74 -15.01 17.43
N GLU A 148 9.91 -15.30 16.88
CA GLU A 148 11.09 -14.45 17.03
C GLU A 148 10.93 -13.11 16.32
N PHE A 149 10.32 -13.12 15.12
CA PHE A 149 10.02 -11.90 14.35
C PHE A 149 9.14 -10.96 15.16
N TRP A 150 7.99 -11.46 15.64
CA TRP A 150 7.04 -10.65 16.39
C TRP A 150 7.59 -10.17 17.73
N ARG A 151 8.34 -11.03 18.44
CA ARG A 151 9.01 -10.67 19.69
C ARG A 151 9.97 -9.49 19.49
N ARG A 152 10.79 -9.52 18.40
CA ARG A 152 11.72 -8.42 18.07
C ARG A 152 10.99 -7.17 17.64
N ALA A 153 9.98 -7.29 16.78
CA ALA A 153 9.20 -6.17 16.32
C ALA A 153 8.50 -5.43 17.46
N GLU A 154 7.92 -6.17 18.40
CA GLU A 154 7.29 -5.59 19.58
C GLU A 154 8.31 -4.95 20.53
N ALA A 155 9.40 -5.63 20.83
CA ALA A 155 10.46 -5.08 21.69
C ALA A 155 11.02 -3.77 21.13
N TYR A 156 11.22 -3.72 19.82
CA TYR A 156 11.64 -2.48 19.14
C TYR A 156 10.57 -1.38 19.25
N ALA A 157 9.32 -1.70 18.95
CA ALA A 157 8.22 -0.72 19.04
C ALA A 157 8.06 -0.15 20.46
N ARG A 158 8.17 -1.00 21.49
CA ARG A 158 8.12 -0.59 22.91
C ARG A 158 9.24 0.35 23.33
N SER A 159 10.39 0.30 22.66
CA SER A 159 11.51 1.21 22.92
C SER A 159 11.33 2.61 22.31
N LEU A 160 10.31 2.80 21.50
CA LEU A 160 10.10 4.03 20.74
C LEU A 160 9.12 5.00 21.44
N PRO A 161 9.28 6.31 21.23
CA PRO A 161 8.36 7.30 21.79
C PRO A 161 6.94 7.14 21.27
N GLY A 162 5.96 7.26 22.18
CA GLY A 162 4.55 7.24 21.83
C GLY A 162 3.99 5.84 21.60
N PHE A 163 4.72 4.78 21.99
CA PHE A 163 4.19 3.42 21.96
C PHE A 163 2.90 3.31 22.79
N CYS A 164 1.86 2.76 22.17
CA CYS A 164 0.62 2.38 22.84
C CYS A 164 -0.11 1.28 22.03
N PRO A 165 -1.06 0.55 22.64
CA PRO A 165 -1.96 -0.30 21.89
C PRO A 165 -2.66 0.47 20.76
N VAL A 166 -2.83 -0.16 19.59
CA VAL A 166 -3.48 0.51 18.44
C VAL A 166 -4.92 0.90 18.74
N ALA A 167 -5.61 0.17 19.63
CA ALA A 167 -6.97 0.49 20.08
C ALA A 167 -7.02 1.86 20.78
N ASP A 168 -6.04 2.15 21.64
CA ASP A 168 -5.96 3.42 22.37
C ASP A 168 -5.70 4.59 21.40
N TRP A 169 -4.79 4.40 20.45
CA TRP A 169 -4.55 5.39 19.41
C TRP A 169 -5.80 5.66 18.57
N ARG A 170 -6.53 4.59 18.16
CA ARG A 170 -7.78 4.72 17.38
C ARG A 170 -8.84 5.54 18.15
N GLN A 171 -8.98 5.30 19.45
CA GLN A 171 -9.89 6.08 20.29
C GLN A 171 -9.49 7.57 20.35
N GLN A 172 -8.18 7.85 20.45
CA GLN A 172 -7.70 9.24 20.44
C GLN A 172 -8.01 9.94 19.11
N ILE A 173 -7.80 9.26 17.98
CA ILE A 173 -8.14 9.81 16.65
C ILE A 173 -9.64 10.02 16.52
N GLN A 174 -10.46 9.05 16.95
CA GLN A 174 -11.93 9.18 16.90
C GLN A 174 -12.41 10.42 17.68
N ARG A 175 -11.91 10.63 18.89
CA ARG A 175 -12.26 11.83 19.69
C ARG A 175 -11.89 13.13 18.98
N ARG A 176 -10.71 13.18 18.33
CA ARG A 176 -10.27 14.36 17.57
C ARG A 176 -11.13 14.63 16.34
N LEU A 177 -11.59 13.59 15.65
CA LEU A 177 -12.50 13.72 14.52
C LEU A 177 -13.84 14.27 14.97
N THR A 178 -14.44 13.72 16.03
CA THR A 178 -15.71 14.21 16.60
C THR A 178 -15.61 15.67 17.08
N GLN A 179 -14.54 16.04 17.77
CA GLN A 179 -14.33 17.42 18.20
C GLN A 179 -14.17 18.42 17.02
N LYS A 180 -13.69 17.96 15.87
CA LYS A 180 -13.54 18.80 14.67
C LYS A 180 -14.87 19.03 13.96
N GLU A 181 -15.84 18.16 14.13
CA GLU A 181 -17.21 18.32 13.58
C GLU A 181 -18.05 19.32 14.41
N GLU A 182 -17.63 19.61 15.64
CA GLU A 182 -18.30 20.57 16.55
C GLU A 182 -17.80 22.03 16.38
N LEU A 183 -16.75 22.28 15.58
CA LEU A 183 -16.20 23.61 15.24
C LEU A 183 -16.66 24.10 13.86
#